data_00f6c52ca16016e819ecd4ebe92464be
#
_entry.id   00f6c52ca16016e819ecd4ebe92464be
#
_cell.length_a   1.000
_cell.length_b   1.000
_cell.length_c   1.000
_cell.angle_alpha   90.00
_cell.angle_beta   90.00
_cell.angle_gamma   90.00
#
_symmetry.space_group_name_H-M   'P 1'
#
loop_
_entity.id
_entity.type
_entity.pdbx_description
1 polymer ?
#
loop_
_entity_poly.entity_id
_entity_poly.type
_entity_poly.pdbx_seq_one_letter_code
_entity_poly.pdbx_strand_id
1 'polypeptide(L)'
;HGGIILSLMDKIAYACATRHARYYCVTASVDTVNFLTPVDVGDMVYMYASVNFVGNTSMEIGIRTESHNVKTGEARHTNTSYFTMVAIGEDGKKAPVPGLILESKEDIRRFLEGKQRRSLKFKHSQAHVDLKGTLLNDQALAELEEEKCQVVWKAD
;
A
#
# COMPACT_ATOMS: atom_id res chain seq x y z
N HIS A 1 -4.62 15.23 9.25
CA HIS A 1 -4.93 13.92 9.86
C HIS A 1 -4.64 12.81 8.86
N GLY A 2 -3.84 11.79 9.26
CA GLY A 2 -3.34 10.74 8.35
C GLY A 2 -4.44 10.00 7.58
N GLY A 3 -5.58 9.75 8.21
CA GLY A 3 -6.74 9.12 7.56
C GLY A 3 -7.31 9.90 6.38
N ILE A 4 -7.26 11.23 6.43
CA ILE A 4 -7.69 12.08 5.30
C ILE A 4 -6.72 11.91 4.13
N ILE A 5 -5.42 11.95 4.39
CA ILE A 5 -4.39 11.76 3.36
C ILE A 5 -4.54 10.37 2.72
N LEU A 6 -4.73 9.32 3.54
CA LEU A 6 -4.93 7.97 3.03
C LEU A 6 -6.19 7.85 2.16
N SER A 7 -7.30 8.50 2.54
CA SER A 7 -8.53 8.53 1.73
C SER A 7 -8.32 9.22 0.39
N LEU A 8 -7.52 10.30 0.34
CA LEU A 8 -7.18 10.97 -0.91
C LEU A 8 -6.28 10.08 -1.78
N MET A 9 -5.29 9.41 -1.18
CA MET A 9 -4.42 8.46 -1.89
C MET A 9 -5.22 7.33 -2.53
N ASP A 10 -6.19 6.75 -1.82
CA ASP A 10 -7.06 5.70 -2.36
C ASP A 10 -7.84 6.16 -3.58
N LYS A 11 -8.42 7.36 -3.55
CA LYS A 11 -9.12 7.96 -4.69
C LYS A 11 -8.20 8.17 -5.90
N ILE A 12 -6.97 8.59 -5.66
CA ILE A 12 -5.97 8.79 -6.73
C ILE A 12 -5.49 7.46 -7.28
N ALA A 13 -5.29 6.44 -6.42
CA ALA A 13 -5.00 5.08 -6.84
C ALA A 13 -6.09 4.54 -7.75
N TYR A 14 -7.35 4.70 -7.35
CA TYR A 14 -8.52 4.33 -8.16
C TYR A 14 -8.51 5.02 -9.53
N ALA A 15 -8.33 6.34 -9.59
CA ALA A 15 -8.32 7.10 -10.83
C ALA A 15 -7.18 6.65 -11.76
N CYS A 16 -5.97 6.44 -11.20
CA CYS A 16 -4.82 5.96 -11.96
C CYS A 16 -5.05 4.55 -12.51
N ALA A 17 -5.55 3.63 -11.68
CA ALA A 17 -5.83 2.25 -12.04
C ALA A 17 -6.91 2.14 -13.12
N THR A 18 -8.04 2.83 -12.94
CA THR A 18 -9.17 2.81 -13.88
C THR A 18 -8.77 3.38 -15.23
N ARG A 19 -7.96 4.46 -15.24
CA ARG A 19 -7.45 5.04 -16.48
C ARG A 19 -6.61 4.05 -17.30
N HIS A 20 -5.79 3.23 -16.62
CA HIS A 20 -4.96 2.22 -17.25
C HIS A 20 -5.77 1.00 -17.68
N ALA A 21 -6.54 0.42 -16.77
CA ALA A 21 -7.27 -0.82 -16.99
C ALA A 21 -8.47 -0.66 -17.95
N ARG A 22 -9.07 0.55 -18.03
CA ARG A 22 -10.33 0.82 -18.73
C ARG A 22 -11.53 0.04 -18.15
N TYR A 23 -11.40 -0.43 -16.93
CA TYR A 23 -12.42 -1.11 -16.13
C TYR A 23 -12.59 -0.41 -14.79
N TYR A 24 -13.71 -0.67 -14.13
CA TYR A 24 -13.85 -0.34 -12.72
C TYR A 24 -12.77 -1.08 -11.92
N CYS A 25 -12.17 -0.39 -10.96
CA CYS A 25 -11.12 -0.98 -10.14
C CYS A 25 -11.49 -0.91 -8.66
N VAL A 26 -11.08 -1.92 -7.90
CA VAL A 26 -11.24 -1.95 -6.44
C VAL A 26 -9.90 -2.05 -5.76
N THR A 27 -9.77 -1.42 -4.60
CA THR A 27 -8.58 -1.52 -3.77
C THR A 27 -8.60 -2.87 -3.06
N ALA A 28 -7.63 -3.71 -3.37
CA ALA A 28 -7.48 -5.02 -2.74
C ALA A 28 -6.60 -4.98 -1.49
N SER A 29 -5.58 -4.12 -1.47
CA SER A 29 -4.73 -3.90 -0.31
C SER A 29 -3.92 -2.62 -0.45
N VAL A 30 -3.54 -2.08 0.69
CA VAL A 30 -2.60 -0.96 0.84
C VAL A 30 -1.39 -1.50 1.60
N ASP A 31 -0.21 -1.20 1.10
CA ASP A 31 1.03 -1.55 1.79
C ASP A 31 1.27 -0.56 2.94
N THR A 32 2.29 -0.82 3.76
CA THR A 32 2.62 0.03 4.90
C THR A 32 2.71 1.50 4.49
N VAL A 33 1.98 2.35 5.21
CA VAL A 33 1.98 3.80 5.02
C VAL A 33 2.75 4.43 6.17
N ASN A 34 3.95 4.92 5.89
CA ASN A 34 4.78 5.64 6.85
C ASN A 34 4.72 7.14 6.54
N PHE A 35 4.25 7.93 7.49
CA PHE A 35 4.29 9.38 7.41
C PHE A 35 5.64 9.86 7.93
N LEU A 36 6.52 10.28 7.00
CA LEU A 36 7.88 10.71 7.29
C LEU A 36 7.93 12.15 7.81
N THR A 37 7.02 12.98 7.28
CA THR A 37 6.92 14.40 7.61
C THR A 37 5.46 14.78 7.75
N PRO A 38 5.07 15.57 8.75
CA PRO A 38 3.70 16.05 8.90
C PRO A 38 3.32 17.00 7.77
N VAL A 39 2.02 17.06 7.49
CA VAL A 39 1.41 18.09 6.64
C VAL A 39 0.84 19.15 7.55
N ASP A 40 1.31 20.38 7.40
CA ASP A 40 0.85 21.50 8.21
C ASP A 40 -0.42 22.12 7.63
N VAL A 41 -1.20 22.77 8.49
CA VAL A 41 -2.39 23.51 8.04
C VAL A 41 -1.97 24.69 7.18
N GLY A 42 -2.51 24.74 5.96
CA GLY A 42 -2.17 25.76 4.98
C GLY A 42 -1.14 25.31 3.92
N ASP A 43 -0.57 24.11 4.08
CA ASP A 43 0.26 23.52 3.03
C ASP A 43 -0.59 23.00 1.86
N MET A 44 -0.03 23.07 0.66
CA MET A 44 -0.57 22.38 -0.52
C MET A 44 -0.07 20.96 -0.56
N VAL A 45 -0.97 20.00 -0.77
CA VAL A 45 -0.61 18.58 -0.89
C VAL A 45 -0.61 18.18 -2.35
N TYR A 46 0.52 17.68 -2.82
CA TYR A 46 0.70 17.11 -4.16
C TYR A 46 0.80 15.59 -4.06
N MET A 47 0.07 14.90 -4.92
CA MET A 47 0.09 13.45 -5.00
C MET A 47 0.37 13.03 -6.43
N TYR A 48 1.43 12.25 -6.60
CA TYR A 48 1.86 11.72 -7.90
C TYR A 48 1.64 10.22 -7.91
N ALA A 49 0.83 9.73 -8.85
CA ALA A 49 0.52 8.32 -8.98
C ALA A 49 0.99 7.75 -10.31
N SER A 50 1.50 6.53 -10.27
CA SER A 50 1.87 5.77 -11.46
C SER A 50 1.54 4.29 -11.29
N VAL A 51 1.21 3.62 -12.40
CA VAL A 51 1.13 2.16 -12.45
C VAL A 51 2.55 1.62 -12.50
N ASN A 52 3.01 1.00 -11.43
CA ASN A 52 4.37 0.51 -11.33
C ASN A 52 4.53 -0.92 -11.83
N PHE A 53 3.51 -1.77 -11.59
CA PHE A 53 3.51 -3.17 -12.00
C PHE A 53 2.11 -3.63 -12.36
N VAL A 54 2.01 -4.53 -13.32
CA VAL A 54 0.75 -5.19 -13.72
C VAL A 54 0.89 -6.72 -13.66
N GLY A 55 -0.13 -7.38 -13.13
CA GLY A 55 -0.34 -8.81 -13.24
C GLY A 55 -1.44 -9.10 -14.26
N ASN A 56 -2.11 -10.24 -14.17
CA ASN A 56 -3.18 -10.61 -15.12
C ASN A 56 -4.43 -9.72 -14.94
N THR A 57 -4.88 -9.50 -13.70
CA THR A 57 -6.11 -8.78 -13.36
C THR A 57 -5.89 -7.71 -12.29
N SER A 58 -4.67 -7.52 -11.85
CA SER A 58 -4.30 -6.57 -10.79
C SER A 58 -3.12 -5.72 -11.20
N MET A 59 -2.99 -4.57 -10.58
CA MET A 59 -1.88 -3.66 -10.77
C MET A 59 -1.44 -3.04 -9.45
N GLU A 60 -0.19 -2.67 -9.37
CA GLU A 60 0.36 -1.90 -8.26
C GLU A 60 0.44 -0.43 -8.67
N ILE A 61 -0.21 0.42 -7.90
CA ILE A 61 -0.15 1.87 -8.04
C ILE A 61 0.77 2.42 -6.97
N GLY A 62 1.88 3.03 -7.38
CA GLY A 62 2.74 3.80 -6.48
C GLY A 62 2.26 5.23 -6.37
N ILE A 63 2.17 5.74 -5.15
CA ILE A 63 1.78 7.13 -4.87
C ILE A 63 2.86 7.79 -4.02
N ARG A 64 3.39 8.89 -4.53
CA ARG A 64 4.29 9.80 -3.80
C ARG A 64 3.49 11.02 -3.38
N THR A 65 3.54 11.36 -2.10
CA THR A 65 2.88 12.53 -1.53
C THR A 65 3.92 13.54 -1.05
N GLU A 66 3.71 14.81 -1.41
CA GLU A 66 4.53 15.94 -1.00
C GLU A 66 3.65 17.03 -0.39
N SER A 67 4.16 17.70 0.63
CA SER A 67 3.59 18.89 1.24
C SER A 67 4.44 20.10 0.85
N HIS A 68 3.81 21.13 0.30
CA HIS A 68 4.49 22.36 -0.12
C HIS A 68 3.98 23.53 0.72
N ASN A 69 4.88 24.18 1.43
CA ASN A 69 4.55 25.38 2.17
C ASN A 69 4.28 26.55 1.20
N VAL A 70 3.09 27.10 1.22
CA VAL A 70 2.68 28.15 0.27
C VAL A 70 3.40 29.49 0.46
N LYS A 71 3.98 29.73 1.64
CA LYS A 71 4.68 30.98 1.95
C LYS A 71 6.15 30.93 1.58
N THR A 72 6.81 29.80 1.84
CA THR A 72 8.25 29.64 1.62
C THR A 72 8.57 28.93 0.31
N GLY A 73 7.60 28.21 -0.29
CA GLY A 73 7.81 27.36 -1.46
C GLY A 73 8.57 26.06 -1.14
N GLU A 74 8.85 25.79 0.13
CA GLU A 74 9.54 24.58 0.56
C GLU A 74 8.68 23.35 0.29
N ALA A 75 9.25 22.37 -0.44
CA ALA A 75 8.62 21.08 -0.71
C ALA A 75 9.20 20.00 0.22
N ARG A 76 8.32 19.25 0.89
CA ARG A 76 8.71 18.16 1.80
C ARG A 76 8.06 16.86 1.35
N HIS A 77 8.85 15.79 1.21
CA HIS A 77 8.33 14.45 0.96
C HIS A 77 7.63 13.91 2.21
N THR A 78 6.33 13.67 2.11
CA THR A 78 5.49 13.22 3.23
C THR A 78 5.43 11.72 3.34
N ASN A 79 5.13 11.03 2.24
CA ASN A 79 5.14 9.57 2.20
C ASN A 79 5.21 9.03 0.77
N THR A 80 5.53 7.73 0.68
CA THR A 80 5.32 6.93 -0.53
C THR A 80 4.61 5.65 -0.11
N SER A 81 3.55 5.27 -0.84
CA SER A 81 2.77 4.06 -0.57
C SER A 81 2.40 3.35 -1.86
N TYR A 82 2.09 2.08 -1.73
CA TYR A 82 1.73 1.22 -2.85
C TYR A 82 0.36 0.59 -2.62
N PHE A 83 -0.50 0.71 -3.62
CA PHE A 83 -1.87 0.20 -3.62
C PHE A 83 -1.97 -0.94 -4.61
N THR A 84 -2.52 -2.07 -4.19
CA THR A 84 -2.88 -3.15 -5.11
C THR A 84 -4.33 -2.95 -5.53
N MET A 85 -4.53 -2.67 -6.82
CA MET A 85 -5.84 -2.48 -7.43
C MET A 85 -6.19 -3.70 -8.29
N VAL A 86 -7.46 -4.08 -8.31
CA VAL A 86 -7.99 -5.19 -9.13
C VAL A 86 -9.05 -4.67 -10.07
N ALA A 87 -8.92 -4.99 -11.34
CA ALA A 87 -9.91 -4.64 -12.36
C ALA A 87 -11.10 -5.59 -12.30
N ILE A 88 -12.30 -5.02 -12.37
CA ILE A 88 -13.58 -5.73 -12.32
C ILE A 88 -14.37 -5.44 -13.62
N GLY A 89 -14.75 -6.48 -14.32
CA GLY A 89 -15.56 -6.41 -15.53
C GLY A 89 -17.03 -6.13 -15.25
N GLU A 90 -17.81 -5.93 -16.29
CA GLU A 90 -19.26 -5.68 -16.19
C GLU A 90 -20.03 -6.85 -15.58
N ASP A 91 -19.49 -8.06 -15.71
CA ASP A 91 -20.03 -9.29 -15.09
C ASP A 91 -19.68 -9.45 -13.60
N GLY A 92 -19.03 -8.46 -13.00
CA GLY A 92 -18.58 -8.47 -11.60
C GLY A 92 -17.37 -9.36 -11.33
N LYS A 93 -16.77 -9.96 -12.35
CA LYS A 93 -15.58 -10.81 -12.20
C LYS A 93 -14.30 -10.01 -12.49
N LYS A 94 -13.17 -10.59 -12.08
CA LYS A 94 -11.86 -9.98 -12.35
C LYS A 94 -11.62 -9.91 -13.87
N ALA A 95 -11.26 -8.72 -14.36
CA ALA A 95 -10.98 -8.44 -15.77
C ALA A 95 -9.46 -8.36 -16.01
N PRO A 96 -8.99 -8.74 -17.21
CA PRO A 96 -7.58 -8.60 -17.57
C PRO A 96 -7.18 -7.14 -17.69
N VAL A 97 -5.95 -6.81 -17.26
CA VAL A 97 -5.38 -5.48 -17.40
C VAL A 97 -4.33 -5.44 -18.52
N PRO A 98 -4.23 -4.33 -19.27
CA PRO A 98 -3.20 -4.15 -20.30
C PRO A 98 -1.78 -4.20 -19.70
N GLY A 99 -0.80 -4.62 -20.51
CA GLY A 99 0.61 -4.52 -20.17
C GLY A 99 1.08 -3.06 -20.06
N LEU A 100 2.21 -2.84 -19.37
CA LEU A 100 2.86 -1.55 -19.33
C LEU A 100 3.89 -1.41 -20.46
N ILE A 101 3.94 -0.22 -21.05
CA ILE A 101 5.03 0.20 -21.93
C ILE A 101 6.04 0.91 -21.03
N LEU A 102 7.28 0.43 -21.01
CA LEU A 102 8.36 0.96 -20.19
C LEU A 102 9.28 1.77 -21.09
N GLU A 103 9.22 3.10 -21.00
CA GLU A 103 9.91 4.01 -21.92
C GLU A 103 11.19 4.60 -21.32
N SER A 104 11.41 4.42 -20.01
CA SER A 104 12.55 4.97 -19.30
C SER A 104 13.19 3.96 -18.35
N LYS A 105 14.45 4.22 -17.97
CA LYS A 105 15.12 3.44 -16.90
C LYS A 105 14.35 3.49 -15.59
N GLU A 106 13.68 4.59 -15.32
CA GLU A 106 12.86 4.77 -14.12
C GLU A 106 11.61 3.86 -14.15
N ASP A 107 10.95 3.72 -15.30
CA ASP A 107 9.81 2.82 -15.46
C ASP A 107 10.24 1.36 -15.28
N ILE A 108 11.40 0.99 -15.85
CA ILE A 108 11.96 -0.35 -15.67
C ILE A 108 12.26 -0.61 -14.19
N ARG A 109 12.90 0.34 -13.49
CA ARG A 109 13.18 0.23 -12.05
C ARG A 109 11.90 0.04 -11.24
N ARG A 110 10.89 0.89 -11.46
CA ARG A 110 9.59 0.82 -10.77
C ARG A 110 8.90 -0.52 -11.01
N PHE A 111 8.94 -1.01 -12.24
CA PHE A 111 8.35 -2.30 -12.61
C PHE A 111 9.03 -3.47 -11.88
N LEU A 112 10.35 -3.52 -11.88
CA LEU A 112 11.12 -4.56 -11.21
C LEU A 112 10.91 -4.53 -9.68
N GLU A 113 10.92 -3.35 -9.08
CA GLU A 113 10.63 -3.17 -7.65
C GLU A 113 9.20 -3.58 -7.30
N GLY A 114 8.21 -3.22 -8.13
CA GLY A 114 6.82 -3.64 -7.95
C GLY A 114 6.64 -5.15 -8.02
N LYS A 115 7.32 -5.80 -8.97
CA LYS A 115 7.37 -7.26 -9.06
C LYS A 115 7.96 -7.89 -7.80
N GLN A 116 9.03 -7.31 -7.27
CA GLN A 116 9.68 -7.80 -6.05
C GLN A 116 8.78 -7.60 -4.82
N ARG A 117 8.16 -6.40 -4.65
CA ARG A 117 7.20 -6.14 -3.56
C ARG A 117 6.06 -7.14 -3.57
N ARG A 118 5.49 -7.45 -4.75
CA ARG A 118 4.44 -8.47 -4.88
C ARG A 118 4.90 -9.83 -4.39
N SER A 119 6.12 -10.26 -4.74
CA SER A 119 6.68 -11.54 -4.29
C SER A 119 6.86 -11.58 -2.77
N LEU A 120 7.40 -10.50 -2.18
CA LEU A 120 7.58 -10.39 -0.73
C LEU A 120 6.25 -10.39 0.02
N LYS A 121 5.25 -9.69 -0.50
CA LYS A 121 3.89 -9.64 0.06
C LYS A 121 3.25 -11.02 0.09
N PHE A 122 3.40 -11.81 -0.96
CA PHE A 122 2.89 -13.18 -1.00
C PHE A 122 3.57 -14.05 0.09
N LYS A 123 4.89 -13.99 0.21
CA LYS A 123 5.65 -14.71 1.25
C LYS A 123 5.23 -14.28 2.65
N HIS A 124 5.07 -12.99 2.89
CA HIS A 124 4.64 -12.43 4.19
C HIS A 124 3.22 -12.86 4.55
N SER A 125 2.31 -12.86 3.57
CA SER A 125 0.93 -13.34 3.77
C SER A 125 0.89 -14.82 4.14
N GLN A 126 1.72 -15.65 3.51
CA GLN A 126 1.83 -17.06 3.84
C GLN A 126 2.37 -17.26 5.26
N ALA A 127 3.44 -16.57 5.63
CA ALA A 127 4.00 -16.63 6.98
C ALA A 127 2.98 -16.21 8.06
N HIS A 128 2.14 -15.22 7.78
CA HIS A 128 1.06 -14.80 8.69
C HIS A 128 -0.02 -15.87 8.88
N VAL A 129 -0.33 -16.64 7.83
CA VAL A 129 -1.29 -17.75 7.94
C VAL A 129 -0.70 -18.86 8.81
N ASP A 130 0.57 -19.18 8.62
CA ASP A 130 1.28 -20.23 9.36
C ASP A 130 1.43 -19.90 10.85
N LEU A 131 1.49 -18.61 11.22
CA LEU A 131 1.57 -18.15 12.60
C LEU A 131 0.21 -18.18 13.37
N LYS A 132 -0.91 -18.18 12.66
CA LYS A 132 -2.23 -18.18 13.30
C LYS A 132 -2.47 -19.49 14.04
N GLY A 133 -2.65 -19.39 15.35
CA GLY A 133 -3.03 -20.52 16.22
C GLY A 133 -1.85 -21.34 16.77
N THR A 134 -0.60 -21.03 16.38
CA THR A 134 0.58 -21.77 16.85
C THR A 134 1.34 -21.09 17.98
N LEU A 135 1.03 -19.81 18.25
CA LEU A 135 1.80 -18.99 19.18
C LEU A 135 1.44 -19.14 20.65
N LEU A 136 0.24 -19.67 20.97
CA LEU A 136 -0.17 -19.80 22.37
C LEU A 136 0.38 -21.12 22.95
N ASN A 137 1.53 -21.07 23.56
CA ASN A 137 2.18 -22.16 24.27
C ASN A 137 2.89 -21.63 25.53
N ASP A 138 3.36 -22.51 26.40
CA ASP A 138 3.98 -22.15 27.68
C ASP A 138 5.22 -21.28 27.52
N GLN A 139 6.00 -21.49 26.46
CA GLN A 139 7.17 -20.68 26.16
C GLN A 139 6.79 -19.25 25.79
N ALA A 140 5.78 -19.09 24.93
CA ALA A 140 5.28 -17.77 24.54
C ALA A 140 4.64 -17.03 25.72
N LEU A 141 4.01 -17.72 26.65
CA LEU A 141 3.49 -17.10 27.87
C LEU A 141 4.62 -16.60 28.78
N ALA A 142 5.73 -17.34 28.90
CA ALA A 142 6.89 -16.92 29.66
C ALA A 142 7.56 -15.68 29.05
N GLU A 143 7.62 -15.58 27.70
CA GLU A 143 8.16 -14.41 27.00
C GLU A 143 7.37 -13.12 27.31
N LEU A 144 6.06 -13.21 27.65
CA LEU A 144 5.24 -12.06 27.97
C LEU A 144 5.63 -11.37 29.29
N GLU A 145 6.39 -12.05 30.18
CA GLU A 145 6.89 -11.45 31.42
C GLU A 145 7.90 -10.32 31.17
N GLU A 146 8.61 -10.38 30.03
CA GLU A 146 9.56 -9.35 29.60
C GLU A 146 8.89 -8.23 28.76
N GLU A 147 7.63 -8.41 28.40
CA GLU A 147 6.90 -7.48 27.56
C GLU A 147 6.09 -6.46 28.39
N LYS A 148 5.77 -5.32 27.79
CA LYS A 148 4.97 -4.28 28.43
C LYS A 148 3.48 -4.62 28.40
N CYS A 149 3.10 -5.75 29.00
CA CYS A 149 1.73 -6.22 29.12
C CYS A 149 1.46 -6.87 30.49
N GLN A 150 0.21 -7.09 30.83
CA GLN A 150 -0.22 -7.81 32.04
C GLN A 150 -1.18 -8.92 31.63
N VAL A 151 -0.82 -10.17 31.95
CA VAL A 151 -1.68 -11.32 31.70
C VAL A 151 -2.62 -11.49 32.90
N VAL A 152 -3.93 -11.29 32.69
CA VAL A 152 -4.98 -11.49 33.70
C VAL A 152 -5.83 -12.73 33.42
N TRP A 153 -5.55 -13.43 32.32
CA TRP A 153 -6.23 -14.67 31.96
C TRP A 153 -5.84 -15.78 32.92
N LYS A 154 -6.84 -16.51 33.41
CA LYS A 154 -6.66 -17.74 34.22
C LYS A 154 -7.15 -18.92 33.36
N ALA A 155 -6.32 -19.95 33.27
CA ALA A 155 -6.78 -21.23 32.73
C ALA A 155 -7.87 -21.81 33.64
N ASP A 156 -8.98 -22.23 33.07
CA ASP A 156 -10.05 -22.98 33.77
C ASP A 156 -9.56 -24.37 34.15
#